data_d57d97c6e6ef8efe64abe7681323672c
#
_entry.id   d57d97c6e6ef8efe64abe7681323672c
#
_cell.length_a   1.000
_cell.length_b   1.000
_cell.length_c   1.000
_cell.angle_alpha   90.00
_cell.angle_beta   90.00
_cell.angle_gamma   90.00
#
_symmetry.space_group_name_H-M   'P 1'
#
loop_
_entity.id
_entity.type
_entity.pdbx_description
1 polymer ?
#
loop_
_entity_poly.entity_id
_entity_poly.type
_entity_poly.pdbx_seq_one_letter_code
_entity_poly.pdbx_strand_id
1 'polypeptide(L)'
;MLSGVRTMQGPVSKHSGSVSQIEPKIAAKLAKQSYHLVGEHGGVKVCHWTKQDLTKGRHCYKGTFYGIESAGCMQMAPNVDTCNLACTYCWREPHSATLHKIDDDPLELFYESVRAHRRLLTGYKGHKDVRLEDWERAQDPKHVAISLNGEPTLYSRLGEFLEVCHDHGVSTFLVTNGSLPKVIENLDPLPTQLYVSVDAPNKQLFNKLCKPKFNQNAWEMLEETLALLPSLDTRTVCRHTLIRHESL
;
A
#
# COMPACT_ATOMS: atom_id res chain seq x y z
N MET A 1 -12.20 32.87 -0.99
CA MET A 1 -11.72 32.40 0.34
C MET A 1 -10.65 31.36 0.05
N LEU A 2 -9.39 31.70 0.28
CA LEU A 2 -8.26 30.80 0.07
C LEU A 2 -8.23 29.79 1.24
N SER A 3 -8.70 28.58 1.01
CA SER A 3 -8.54 27.48 1.95
C SER A 3 -7.04 27.20 2.12
N GLY A 4 -6.54 27.43 3.33
CA GLY A 4 -5.14 27.24 3.66
C GLY A 4 -4.73 25.79 3.39
N VAL A 5 -3.86 25.62 2.42
CA VAL A 5 -3.14 24.37 2.18
C VAL A 5 -2.31 24.13 3.45
N ARG A 6 -2.72 23.16 4.29
CA ARG A 6 -1.88 22.69 5.39
C ARG A 6 -0.62 22.10 4.75
N THR A 7 0.51 22.76 4.97
CA THR A 7 1.80 22.21 4.54
C THR A 7 1.99 20.85 5.22
N MET A 8 2.39 19.83 4.45
CA MET A 8 2.72 18.48 4.96
C MET A 8 4.03 18.49 5.78
N GLN A 9 4.29 19.58 6.47
CA GLN A 9 5.32 19.67 7.51
C GLN A 9 4.61 19.32 8.82
N GLY A 10 4.62 18.04 9.15
CA GLY A 10 4.14 17.58 10.45
C GLY A 10 4.91 18.19 11.59
N PRO A 11 4.33 18.22 12.80
CA PRO A 11 5.05 18.63 13.98
C PRO A 11 6.37 17.84 14.05
N VAL A 12 7.45 18.54 14.38
CA VAL A 12 8.70 17.85 14.75
C VAL A 12 8.41 17.10 16.03
N SER A 13 7.97 15.85 15.90
CA SER A 13 7.69 15.02 17.05
C SER A 13 9.03 14.80 17.78
N LYS A 14 9.05 15.12 19.06
CA LYS A 14 10.15 14.79 19.98
C LYS A 14 10.11 13.29 20.35
N HIS A 15 9.26 12.51 19.71
CA HIS A 15 9.18 11.08 19.95
C HIS A 15 10.24 10.39 19.11
N SER A 16 11.11 9.65 19.79
CA SER A 16 12.01 8.66 19.20
C SER A 16 11.16 7.80 18.25
N GLY A 17 11.51 7.82 16.94
CA GLY A 17 10.82 6.99 15.96
C GLY A 17 10.62 5.58 16.50
N SER A 18 9.44 5.02 16.29
CA SER A 18 9.13 3.65 16.72
C SER A 18 10.23 2.71 16.20
N VAL A 19 10.73 1.86 17.09
CA VAL A 19 11.77 0.89 16.71
C VAL A 19 11.09 -0.19 15.90
N SER A 20 11.53 -0.37 14.66
CA SER A 20 10.99 -1.42 13.80
C SER A 20 11.04 -2.79 14.48
N GLN A 21 9.91 -3.48 14.52
CA GLN A 21 9.76 -4.84 15.05
C GLN A 21 9.94 -5.92 13.97
N ILE A 22 10.21 -5.51 12.75
CA ILE A 22 10.46 -6.42 11.62
C ILE A 22 11.72 -7.26 11.91
N GLU A 23 11.60 -8.57 11.70
CA GLU A 23 12.74 -9.49 11.88
C GLU A 23 13.97 -8.98 11.11
N PRO A 24 15.17 -8.90 11.73
CA PRO A 24 16.37 -8.30 11.13
C PRO A 24 16.75 -8.88 9.75
N LYS A 25 16.52 -10.19 9.54
CA LYS A 25 16.76 -10.82 8.24
C LYS A 25 15.79 -10.33 7.15
N ILE A 26 14.52 -10.14 7.50
CA ILE A 26 13.50 -9.59 6.59
C ILE A 26 13.82 -8.12 6.33
N ALA A 27 14.09 -7.34 7.36
CA ALA A 27 14.46 -5.92 7.25
C ALA A 27 15.68 -5.72 6.32
N ALA A 28 16.73 -6.53 6.46
CA ALA A 28 17.90 -6.47 5.60
C ALA A 28 17.60 -6.77 4.11
N LYS A 29 16.67 -7.69 3.84
CA LYS A 29 16.24 -8.00 2.47
C LYS A 29 15.40 -6.88 1.88
N LEU A 30 14.47 -6.32 2.66
CA LEU A 30 13.65 -5.18 2.25
C LEU A 30 14.53 -3.97 1.94
N ALA A 31 15.54 -3.68 2.77
CA ALA A 31 16.51 -2.61 2.53
C ALA A 31 17.28 -2.79 1.20
N LYS A 32 17.74 -4.02 0.88
CA LYS A 32 18.36 -4.33 -0.42
C LYS A 32 17.42 -4.11 -1.61
N GLN A 33 16.11 -4.22 -1.41
CA GLN A 33 15.09 -3.94 -2.42
C GLN A 33 14.64 -2.47 -2.43
N SER A 34 15.38 -1.58 -1.77
CA SER A 34 15.10 -0.14 -1.69
C SER A 34 13.78 0.19 -0.98
N TYR A 35 13.40 -0.60 0.01
CA TYR A 35 12.37 -0.20 0.97
C TYR A 35 12.99 0.72 2.02
N HIS A 36 12.24 1.72 2.43
CA HIS A 36 12.50 2.48 3.65
C HIS A 36 11.45 2.07 4.67
N LEU A 37 11.91 1.51 5.79
CA LEU A 37 11.01 1.06 6.86
C LEU A 37 10.51 2.26 7.66
N VAL A 38 9.26 2.23 8.08
CA VAL A 38 8.56 3.27 8.85
C VAL A 38 7.67 2.60 9.89
N GLY A 39 7.49 3.24 11.04
CA GLY A 39 6.75 2.63 12.14
C GLY A 39 7.37 1.31 12.59
N GLU A 40 6.58 0.46 13.21
CA GLU A 40 7.01 -0.84 13.71
C GLU A 40 7.10 -1.89 12.59
N HIS A 41 6.13 -1.89 11.66
CA HIS A 41 5.98 -2.89 10.60
C HIS A 41 5.83 -2.30 9.20
N GLY A 42 5.76 -0.99 9.07
CA GLY A 42 5.48 -0.31 7.82
C GLY A 42 6.69 -0.15 6.91
N GLY A 43 6.41 0.25 5.67
CA GLY A 43 7.47 0.55 4.71
C GLY A 43 6.98 1.34 3.51
N VAL A 44 7.92 2.08 2.92
CA VAL A 44 7.72 2.91 1.73
C VAL A 44 8.74 2.51 0.66
N LYS A 45 8.32 2.54 -0.58
CA LYS A 45 9.20 2.28 -1.73
C LYS A 45 8.77 3.15 -2.91
N VAL A 46 9.72 3.72 -3.64
CA VAL A 46 9.38 4.46 -4.87
C VAL A 46 8.84 3.50 -5.92
N CYS A 47 7.62 3.76 -6.36
CA CYS A 47 6.97 2.98 -7.39
C CYS A 47 7.74 3.06 -8.72
N HIS A 48 7.72 1.96 -9.49
CA HIS A 48 8.28 1.97 -10.84
C HIS A 48 7.71 3.10 -11.71
N TRP A 49 6.41 3.34 -11.63
CA TRP A 49 5.76 4.37 -12.43
C TRP A 49 6.06 5.79 -11.96
N THR A 50 6.28 6.02 -10.67
CA THR A 50 6.82 7.29 -10.16
C THR A 50 8.17 7.59 -10.79
N LYS A 51 9.06 6.59 -10.89
CA LYS A 51 10.35 6.72 -11.57
C LYS A 51 10.19 7.00 -13.07
N GLN A 52 9.30 6.25 -13.75
CA GLN A 52 9.07 6.45 -15.19
C GLN A 52 8.46 7.82 -15.50
N ASP A 53 7.57 8.30 -14.64
CA ASP A 53 6.96 9.62 -14.79
C ASP A 53 8.01 10.72 -14.64
N LEU A 54 8.78 10.68 -13.56
CA LEU A 54 9.86 11.66 -13.31
C LEU A 54 10.93 11.68 -14.39
N THR A 55 11.31 10.51 -14.95
CA THR A 55 12.46 10.44 -15.89
C THR A 55 12.08 10.41 -17.35
N LYS A 56 10.85 10.01 -17.70
CA LYS A 56 10.42 9.76 -19.09
C LYS A 56 9.02 10.28 -19.41
N GLY A 57 8.34 10.91 -18.46
CA GLY A 57 6.95 11.38 -18.61
C GLY A 57 5.94 10.25 -18.87
N ARG A 58 6.24 9.02 -18.43
CA ARG A 58 5.36 7.87 -18.63
C ARG A 58 4.53 7.61 -17.39
N HIS A 59 3.21 7.59 -17.53
CA HIS A 59 2.28 7.40 -16.43
C HIS A 59 1.88 5.93 -16.24
N CYS A 60 1.43 5.58 -15.04
CA CYS A 60 0.81 4.28 -14.78
C CYS A 60 -0.62 4.24 -15.34
N TYR A 61 -1.21 3.04 -15.41
CA TYR A 61 -2.61 2.89 -15.84
C TYR A 61 -3.60 3.74 -15.03
N LYS A 62 -3.30 4.03 -13.75
CA LYS A 62 -4.13 4.92 -12.93
C LYS A 62 -4.14 6.35 -13.49
N GLY A 63 -3.02 6.81 -14.06
CA GLY A 63 -2.97 8.09 -14.77
C GLY A 63 -3.88 8.09 -15.99
N THR A 64 -3.81 7.03 -16.80
CA THR A 64 -4.62 6.88 -18.01
C THR A 64 -6.12 6.80 -17.72
N PHE A 65 -6.52 6.01 -16.72
CA PHE A 65 -7.94 5.74 -16.47
C PHE A 65 -8.59 6.66 -15.42
N TYR A 66 -7.80 7.24 -14.51
CA TYR A 66 -8.33 7.98 -13.35
C TYR A 66 -7.70 9.37 -13.17
N GLY A 67 -6.83 9.80 -14.07
CA GLY A 67 -6.18 11.11 -13.98
C GLY A 67 -5.15 11.23 -12.85
N ILE A 68 -4.61 10.12 -12.35
CA ILE A 68 -3.67 10.11 -11.24
C ILE A 68 -2.28 10.54 -11.69
N GLU A 69 -1.72 11.54 -11.03
CA GLU A 69 -0.34 11.97 -11.24
C GLU A 69 0.63 10.93 -10.64
N SER A 70 1.31 10.17 -11.51
CA SER A 70 2.16 9.05 -11.06
C SER A 70 3.39 9.52 -10.28
N ALA A 71 3.93 10.71 -10.60
CA ALA A 71 5.04 11.31 -9.86
C ALA A 71 4.64 11.64 -8.42
N GLY A 72 3.41 12.11 -8.20
CA GLY A 72 2.85 12.43 -6.89
C GLY A 72 2.25 11.21 -6.13
N CYS A 73 2.56 9.96 -6.54
CA CYS A 73 2.03 8.77 -5.90
C CYS A 73 3.06 8.13 -4.96
N MET A 74 2.79 8.18 -3.66
CA MET A 74 3.55 7.47 -2.63
C MET A 74 3.06 6.03 -2.53
N GLN A 75 3.94 5.06 -2.67
CA GLN A 75 3.63 3.64 -2.47
C GLN A 75 4.12 3.18 -1.10
N MET A 76 3.21 2.70 -0.27
CA MET A 76 3.50 2.25 1.08
C MET A 76 2.68 1.02 1.48
N ALA A 77 3.03 0.41 2.60
CA ALA A 77 2.18 -0.53 3.34
C ALA A 77 2.39 -0.34 4.84
N PRO A 78 1.34 -0.45 5.66
CA PRO A 78 1.46 -0.37 7.12
C PRO A 78 2.17 -1.59 7.71
N ASN A 79 2.26 -2.69 6.95
CA ASN A 79 2.79 -3.98 7.38
C ASN A 79 3.46 -4.71 6.22
N VAL A 80 4.76 -4.49 6.04
CA VAL A 80 5.52 -5.09 4.93
C VAL A 80 5.98 -6.53 5.19
N ASP A 81 5.88 -7.00 6.42
CA ASP A 81 6.33 -8.31 6.87
C ASP A 81 5.21 -9.29 7.24
N THR A 82 3.94 -8.86 7.16
CA THR A 82 2.81 -9.66 7.64
C THR A 82 1.71 -9.79 6.58
N CYS A 83 1.37 -11.03 6.24
CA CYS A 83 0.25 -11.38 5.37
C CYS A 83 -0.36 -12.70 5.81
N ASN A 84 -1.66 -12.83 5.73
CA ASN A 84 -2.39 -14.05 6.09
C ASN A 84 -2.48 -15.09 4.96
N LEU A 85 -1.92 -14.78 3.78
CA LEU A 85 -1.74 -15.70 2.65
C LEU A 85 -0.25 -15.94 2.38
N ALA A 86 0.06 -17.06 1.69
CA ALA A 86 1.40 -17.42 1.23
C ALA A 86 1.39 -17.75 -0.27
N CYS A 87 0.92 -16.80 -1.08
CA CYS A 87 0.70 -16.99 -2.52
C CYS A 87 1.97 -17.49 -3.24
N THR A 88 1.85 -18.53 -4.04
CA THR A 88 2.97 -19.16 -4.76
C THR A 88 3.62 -18.23 -5.79
N TYR A 89 2.85 -17.25 -6.31
CA TYR A 89 3.26 -16.25 -7.28
C TYR A 89 3.69 -14.92 -6.63
N CYS A 90 3.70 -14.85 -5.28
CA CYS A 90 4.10 -13.64 -4.60
C CYS A 90 5.60 -13.40 -4.84
N TRP A 91 5.91 -12.38 -5.63
CA TRP A 91 7.29 -11.98 -5.94
C TRP A 91 7.93 -11.13 -4.83
N ARG A 92 7.17 -10.85 -3.78
CA ARG A 92 7.63 -10.12 -2.59
C ARG A 92 8.38 -11.05 -1.64
N GLU A 93 9.16 -10.47 -0.73
CA GLU A 93 9.83 -11.25 0.30
C GLU A 93 8.82 -12.05 1.14
N PRO A 94 9.23 -13.26 1.60
CA PRO A 94 8.40 -14.04 2.50
C PRO A 94 8.00 -13.24 3.74
N HIS A 95 6.74 -13.36 4.10
CA HIS A 95 6.23 -12.72 5.30
C HIS A 95 6.60 -13.55 6.54
N SER A 96 6.54 -12.92 7.70
CA SER A 96 6.65 -13.58 8.98
C SER A 96 5.74 -14.82 9.06
N ALA A 97 6.20 -15.83 9.76
CA ALA A 97 5.40 -17.03 10.03
C ALA A 97 4.25 -16.76 11.01
N THR A 98 4.33 -15.68 11.77
CA THR A 98 3.34 -15.25 12.75
C THR A 98 2.59 -14.01 12.29
N LEU A 99 1.34 -13.85 12.74
CA LEU A 99 0.62 -12.59 12.62
C LEU A 99 1.06 -11.68 13.76
N HIS A 100 1.53 -10.49 13.40
CA HIS A 100 1.82 -9.44 14.39
C HIS A 100 0.58 -8.56 14.56
N LYS A 101 0.41 -7.98 15.76
CA LYS A 101 -0.52 -6.87 15.95
C LYS A 101 0.11 -5.65 15.28
N ILE A 102 -0.58 -5.09 14.31
CA ILE A 102 -0.18 -3.88 13.61
C ILE A 102 -1.05 -2.75 14.16
N ASP A 103 -0.43 -1.82 14.89
CA ASP A 103 -1.17 -0.83 15.67
C ASP A 103 -0.43 0.53 15.74
N ASP A 104 0.43 0.79 14.78
CA ASP A 104 1.13 2.07 14.64
C ASP A 104 0.17 3.26 14.71
N ASP A 105 0.59 4.39 15.27
CA ASP A 105 -0.22 5.60 15.23
C ASP A 105 -0.40 6.09 13.79
N PRO A 106 -1.64 6.29 13.31
CA PRO A 106 -1.91 6.63 11.92
C PRO A 106 -1.27 7.94 11.46
N LEU A 107 -1.28 8.95 12.33
CA LEU A 107 -0.73 10.26 12.00
C LEU A 107 0.81 10.22 11.93
N GLU A 108 1.43 9.52 12.88
CA GLU A 108 2.89 9.32 12.86
C GLU A 108 3.31 8.48 11.66
N LEU A 109 2.61 7.37 11.38
CA LEU A 109 2.86 6.51 10.23
C LEU A 109 2.75 7.29 8.91
N PHE A 110 1.74 8.17 8.78
CA PHE A 110 1.58 9.02 7.60
C PHE A 110 2.79 9.96 7.42
N TYR A 111 3.16 10.71 8.45
CA TYR A 111 4.28 11.65 8.34
C TYR A 111 5.62 10.95 8.16
N GLU A 112 5.85 9.81 8.80
CA GLU A 112 7.04 9.00 8.57
C GLU A 112 7.10 8.49 7.13
N SER A 113 5.97 8.06 6.58
CA SER A 113 5.87 7.62 5.19
C SER A 113 6.18 8.76 4.22
N VAL A 114 5.67 9.97 4.46
CA VAL A 114 5.99 11.15 3.65
C VAL A 114 7.49 11.49 3.73
N ARG A 115 8.08 11.49 4.93
CA ARG A 115 9.53 11.72 5.10
C ARG A 115 10.36 10.67 4.38
N ALA A 116 9.97 9.39 4.48
CA ALA A 116 10.63 8.28 3.79
C ALA A 116 10.53 8.42 2.26
N HIS A 117 9.35 8.77 1.75
CA HIS A 117 9.11 9.03 0.33
C HIS A 117 10.04 10.15 -0.20
N ARG A 118 10.07 11.28 0.47
CA ARG A 118 10.97 12.41 0.14
C ARG A 118 12.43 11.99 0.13
N ARG A 119 12.86 11.25 1.16
CA ARG A 119 14.24 10.72 1.26
C ARG A 119 14.57 9.80 0.08
N LEU A 120 13.67 8.92 -0.30
CA LEU A 120 13.86 8.01 -1.44
C LEU A 120 13.92 8.74 -2.78
N LEU A 121 13.31 9.93 -2.89
CA LEU A 121 13.33 10.77 -4.09
C LEU A 121 14.57 11.67 -4.17
N THR A 122 15.39 11.79 -3.12
CA THR A 122 16.53 12.72 -3.09
C THR A 122 17.50 12.49 -4.24
N GLY A 123 17.78 11.23 -4.60
CA GLY A 123 18.68 10.88 -5.70
C GLY A 123 18.20 11.31 -7.09
N TYR A 124 16.91 11.62 -7.24
CA TYR A 124 16.35 12.06 -8.53
C TYR A 124 16.53 13.55 -8.81
N LYS A 125 16.82 14.38 -7.77
CA LYS A 125 17.01 15.83 -7.94
C LYS A 125 18.10 16.19 -8.94
N GLY A 126 19.20 15.42 -8.97
CA GLY A 126 20.32 15.64 -9.89
C GLY A 126 20.30 14.76 -11.14
N HIS A 127 19.21 14.02 -11.38
CA HIS A 127 19.12 13.15 -12.54
C HIS A 127 18.89 13.98 -13.81
N LYS A 128 19.69 13.76 -14.87
CA LYS A 128 19.71 14.57 -16.11
C LYS A 128 18.37 14.68 -16.84
N ASP A 129 17.50 13.68 -16.69
CA ASP A 129 16.21 13.61 -17.37
C ASP A 129 15.04 14.07 -16.46
N VAL A 130 15.31 14.54 -15.23
CA VAL A 130 14.28 14.99 -14.29
C VAL A 130 14.26 16.51 -14.23
N ARG A 131 13.12 17.11 -14.52
CA ARG A 131 12.92 18.54 -14.32
C ARG A 131 12.76 18.84 -12.82
N LEU A 132 13.36 19.92 -12.37
CA LEU A 132 13.31 20.31 -10.95
C LEU A 132 11.87 20.46 -10.46
N GLU A 133 11.01 21.09 -11.26
CA GLU A 133 9.59 21.29 -10.95
C GLU A 133 8.82 19.99 -10.72
N ASP A 134 9.08 18.95 -11.53
CA ASP A 134 8.47 17.63 -11.38
C ASP A 134 8.97 16.93 -10.13
N TRP A 135 10.26 17.09 -9.82
CA TRP A 135 10.83 16.57 -8.58
C TRP A 135 10.25 17.27 -7.35
N GLU A 136 10.10 18.60 -7.39
CA GLU A 136 9.50 19.39 -6.30
C GLU A 136 8.04 18.98 -6.05
N ARG A 137 7.24 18.82 -7.12
CA ARG A 137 5.86 18.33 -7.01
C ARG A 137 5.79 16.93 -6.40
N ALA A 138 6.71 16.03 -6.77
CA ALA A 138 6.75 14.67 -6.25
C ALA A 138 7.09 14.59 -4.75
N GLN A 139 7.71 15.65 -4.17
CA GLN A 139 7.98 15.70 -2.73
C GLN A 139 6.70 15.77 -1.88
N ASP A 140 5.58 16.17 -2.47
CA ASP A 140 4.31 16.39 -1.80
C ASP A 140 3.26 15.44 -2.37
N PRO A 141 3.17 14.19 -1.85
CA PRO A 141 2.32 13.16 -2.44
C PRO A 141 0.85 13.56 -2.42
N LYS A 142 0.19 13.45 -3.58
CA LYS A 142 -1.25 13.66 -3.75
C LYS A 142 -2.05 12.36 -3.67
N HIS A 143 -1.34 11.25 -3.74
CA HIS A 143 -1.93 9.91 -3.79
C HIS A 143 -1.12 8.95 -2.94
N VAL A 144 -1.79 8.11 -2.18
CA VAL A 144 -1.18 7.00 -1.44
C VAL A 144 -1.68 5.68 -2.00
N ALA A 145 -0.75 4.86 -2.47
CA ALA A 145 -1.04 3.48 -2.87
C ALA A 145 -0.63 2.52 -1.75
N ILE A 146 -1.60 2.02 -1.00
CA ILE A 146 -1.42 1.03 0.06
C ILE A 146 -1.39 -0.35 -0.62
N SER A 147 -0.23 -0.69 -1.20
CA SER A 147 -0.12 -1.79 -2.17
C SER A 147 1.28 -2.41 -2.25
N LEU A 148 2.12 -2.26 -1.22
CA LEU A 148 3.46 -2.84 -1.22
C LEU A 148 3.41 -4.34 -0.87
N ASN A 149 3.95 -4.69 0.26
CA ASN A 149 4.01 -6.04 0.78
C ASN A 149 2.98 -6.20 1.90
N GLY A 150 2.71 -7.44 2.35
CA GLY A 150 1.76 -7.70 3.42
C GLY A 150 0.29 -7.60 3.01
N GLU A 151 -0.58 -7.67 4.00
CA GLU A 151 -2.03 -7.49 3.84
C GLU A 151 -2.50 -6.30 4.69
N PRO A 152 -2.84 -5.16 4.07
CA PRO A 152 -3.11 -3.93 4.81
C PRO A 152 -4.36 -4.00 5.72
N THR A 153 -5.32 -4.87 5.44
CA THR A 153 -6.50 -5.05 6.31
C THR A 153 -6.18 -5.72 7.64
N LEU A 154 -4.94 -6.17 7.86
CA LEU A 154 -4.46 -6.60 9.17
C LEU A 154 -4.05 -5.43 10.08
N TYR A 155 -3.94 -4.22 9.55
CA TYR A 155 -3.67 -3.02 10.34
C TYR A 155 -4.94 -2.58 11.06
N SER A 156 -4.92 -2.63 12.41
CA SER A 156 -6.10 -2.41 13.24
C SER A 156 -6.69 -1.00 13.13
N ARG A 157 -5.86 -0.02 12.79
CA ARG A 157 -6.23 1.41 12.65
C ARG A 157 -6.27 1.87 11.18
N LEU A 158 -6.59 0.97 10.26
CA LEU A 158 -6.60 1.27 8.82
C LEU A 158 -7.58 2.41 8.46
N GLY A 159 -8.79 2.43 9.04
CA GLY A 159 -9.78 3.50 8.83
C GLY A 159 -9.23 4.87 9.25
N GLU A 160 -8.66 4.97 10.45
CA GLU A 160 -8.04 6.21 10.94
C GLU A 160 -6.88 6.66 10.02
N PHE A 161 -6.10 5.73 9.48
CA PHE A 161 -5.04 6.07 8.52
C PHE A 161 -5.59 6.62 7.20
N LEU A 162 -6.70 6.08 6.71
CA LEU A 162 -7.39 6.61 5.53
C LEU A 162 -7.95 8.02 5.81
N GLU A 163 -8.54 8.24 6.99
CA GLU A 163 -9.01 9.55 7.44
C GLU A 163 -7.88 10.56 7.46
N VAL A 164 -6.74 10.23 8.08
CA VAL A 164 -5.54 11.09 8.08
C VAL A 164 -5.10 11.44 6.67
N CYS A 165 -5.09 10.49 5.73
CA CYS A 165 -4.75 10.76 4.34
C CYS A 165 -5.75 11.75 3.71
N HIS A 166 -7.06 11.53 3.89
CA HIS A 166 -8.11 12.37 3.32
C HIS A 166 -8.10 13.78 3.90
N ASP A 167 -7.86 13.94 5.19
CA ASP A 167 -7.73 15.25 5.86
C ASP A 167 -6.55 16.07 5.31
N HIS A 168 -5.52 15.40 4.80
CA HIS A 168 -4.38 16.04 4.12
C HIS A 168 -4.61 16.22 2.61
N GLY A 169 -5.82 15.95 2.10
CA GLY A 169 -6.16 16.07 0.69
C GLY A 169 -5.49 15.01 -0.19
N VAL A 170 -5.11 13.86 0.38
CA VAL A 170 -4.43 12.77 -0.30
C VAL A 170 -5.41 11.65 -0.62
N SER A 171 -5.57 11.30 -1.89
CA SER A 171 -6.40 10.16 -2.28
C SER A 171 -5.73 8.83 -1.98
N THR A 172 -6.53 7.82 -1.66
CA THR A 172 -6.06 6.52 -1.19
C THR A 172 -6.47 5.37 -2.12
N PHE A 173 -5.51 4.48 -2.40
CA PHE A 173 -5.70 3.29 -3.23
C PHE A 173 -5.35 2.06 -2.38
N LEU A 174 -6.36 1.42 -1.81
CA LEU A 174 -6.19 0.23 -0.98
C LEU A 174 -6.20 -1.03 -1.85
N VAL A 175 -5.18 -1.86 -1.73
CA VAL A 175 -5.11 -3.17 -2.40
C VAL A 175 -5.09 -4.25 -1.33
N THR A 176 -6.11 -5.11 -1.33
CA THR A 176 -6.28 -6.21 -0.37
C THR A 176 -6.46 -7.56 -1.07
N ASN A 177 -6.19 -8.62 -0.36
CA ASN A 177 -6.51 -9.98 -0.78
C ASN A 177 -7.97 -10.37 -0.52
N GLY A 178 -8.75 -9.50 0.12
CA GLY A 178 -10.19 -9.66 0.35
C GLY A 178 -10.57 -10.71 1.39
N SER A 179 -9.64 -11.26 2.14
CA SER A 179 -9.93 -12.34 3.11
C SER A 179 -10.40 -11.85 4.48
N LEU A 180 -10.65 -10.55 4.64
CA LEU A 180 -11.17 -9.95 5.88
C LEU A 180 -12.39 -9.07 5.59
N PRO A 181 -13.54 -9.66 5.20
CA PRO A 181 -14.75 -8.92 4.78
C PRO A 181 -15.27 -7.98 5.87
N LYS A 182 -15.23 -8.38 7.13
CA LYS A 182 -15.69 -7.54 8.24
C LYS A 182 -14.86 -6.26 8.42
N VAL A 183 -13.57 -6.29 8.11
CA VAL A 183 -12.75 -5.07 8.12
C VAL A 183 -13.18 -4.13 7.00
N ILE A 184 -13.43 -4.66 5.81
CA ILE A 184 -13.86 -3.88 4.64
C ILE A 184 -15.27 -3.31 4.84
N GLU A 185 -16.19 -4.10 5.37
CA GLU A 185 -17.57 -3.70 5.69
C GLU A 185 -17.64 -2.53 6.68
N ASN A 186 -16.75 -2.54 7.69
CA ASN A 186 -16.73 -1.53 8.76
C ASN A 186 -15.71 -0.41 8.50
N LEU A 187 -15.14 -0.33 7.31
CA LEU A 187 -14.12 0.67 7.00
C LEU A 187 -14.78 2.04 6.79
N ASP A 188 -14.45 2.97 7.65
CA ASP A 188 -14.89 4.36 7.60
C ASP A 188 -13.71 5.29 7.95
N PRO A 189 -13.32 6.24 7.07
CA PRO A 189 -13.83 6.39 5.70
C PRO A 189 -13.38 5.25 4.77
N LEU A 190 -14.12 5.05 3.68
CA LEU A 190 -13.70 4.17 2.59
C LEU A 190 -12.49 4.77 1.83
N PRO A 191 -11.59 3.94 1.26
CA PRO A 191 -10.53 4.45 0.39
C PRO A 191 -11.13 5.09 -0.88
N THR A 192 -10.43 6.02 -1.50
CA THR A 192 -10.83 6.61 -2.80
C THR A 192 -11.04 5.55 -3.87
N GLN A 193 -10.29 4.45 -3.78
CA GLN A 193 -10.45 3.28 -4.63
C GLN A 193 -9.99 2.01 -3.91
N LEU A 194 -10.83 0.97 -3.96
CA LEU A 194 -10.57 -0.35 -3.40
C LEU A 194 -10.24 -1.36 -4.50
N TYR A 195 -9.13 -2.05 -4.36
CA TYR A 195 -8.75 -3.17 -5.22
C TYR A 195 -8.82 -4.48 -4.43
N VAL A 196 -9.57 -5.44 -4.92
CA VAL A 196 -9.62 -6.79 -4.38
C VAL A 196 -8.91 -7.74 -5.35
N SER A 197 -7.94 -8.49 -4.84
CA SER A 197 -7.20 -9.50 -5.61
C SER A 197 -8.01 -10.78 -5.73
N VAL A 198 -8.38 -11.15 -6.96
CA VAL A 198 -9.16 -12.36 -7.29
C VAL A 198 -8.27 -13.22 -8.20
N ASP A 199 -7.34 -13.96 -7.59
CA ASP A 199 -6.25 -14.63 -8.33
C ASP A 199 -6.51 -16.13 -8.59
N ALA A 200 -7.74 -16.61 -8.36
CA ALA A 200 -8.17 -17.97 -8.66
C ALA A 200 -9.67 -17.99 -9.02
N PRO A 201 -10.12 -18.91 -9.89
CA PRO A 201 -11.51 -19.02 -10.31
C PRO A 201 -12.39 -19.88 -9.37
N ASN A 202 -11.81 -20.59 -8.42
CA ASN A 202 -12.51 -21.47 -7.48
C ASN A 202 -11.67 -21.75 -6.22
N LYS A 203 -12.31 -22.29 -5.19
CA LYS A 203 -11.70 -22.61 -3.90
C LYS A 203 -10.48 -23.55 -4.01
N GLN A 204 -10.56 -24.58 -4.87
CA GLN A 204 -9.47 -25.54 -5.01
C GLN A 204 -8.18 -24.87 -5.49
N LEU A 205 -8.28 -24.06 -6.55
CA LEU A 205 -7.14 -23.30 -7.09
C LEU A 205 -6.71 -22.18 -6.15
N PHE A 206 -7.64 -21.51 -5.48
CA PHE A 206 -7.31 -20.51 -4.46
C PHE A 206 -6.42 -21.12 -3.36
N ASN A 207 -6.83 -22.25 -2.80
CA ASN A 207 -6.04 -22.91 -1.77
C ASN A 207 -4.67 -23.39 -2.27
N LYS A 208 -4.58 -23.83 -3.53
CA LYS A 208 -3.32 -24.26 -4.16
C LYS A 208 -2.38 -23.08 -4.44
N LEU A 209 -2.92 -21.95 -4.90
CA LEU A 209 -2.15 -20.79 -5.37
C LEU A 209 -1.91 -19.76 -4.27
N CYS A 210 -2.96 -19.40 -3.51
CA CYS A 210 -2.91 -18.35 -2.51
C CYS A 210 -2.49 -18.87 -1.13
N LYS A 211 -2.64 -20.16 -0.85
CA LYS A 211 -2.19 -20.84 0.37
C LYS A 211 -2.53 -20.08 1.66
N PRO A 212 -3.81 -20.10 2.10
CA PRO A 212 -4.19 -19.50 3.38
C PRO A 212 -3.37 -20.06 4.54
N LYS A 213 -2.82 -19.17 5.38
CA LYS A 213 -1.95 -19.59 6.51
C LYS A 213 -2.74 -19.83 7.80
N PHE A 214 -3.71 -18.96 8.08
CA PHE A 214 -4.35 -18.91 9.40
C PHE A 214 -5.86 -19.15 9.35
N ASN A 215 -6.47 -19.13 8.17
CA ASN A 215 -7.91 -19.32 8.02
C ASN A 215 -8.23 -20.20 6.81
N GLN A 216 -8.82 -21.37 7.09
CA GLN A 216 -9.23 -22.33 6.06
C GLN A 216 -10.44 -21.84 5.24
N ASN A 217 -11.17 -20.85 5.73
CA ASN A 217 -12.36 -20.26 5.08
C ASN A 217 -12.01 -18.97 4.30
N ALA A 218 -10.74 -18.76 3.96
CA ALA A 218 -10.31 -17.54 3.28
C ALA A 218 -10.93 -17.36 1.88
N TRP A 219 -11.32 -18.46 1.21
CA TRP A 219 -12.07 -18.40 -0.04
C TRP A 219 -13.48 -17.86 0.17
N GLU A 220 -14.23 -18.39 1.12
CA GLU A 220 -15.58 -17.96 1.47
C GLU A 220 -15.58 -16.49 1.92
N MET A 221 -14.56 -16.08 2.66
CA MET A 221 -14.38 -14.69 3.05
C MET A 221 -14.09 -13.78 1.85
N LEU A 222 -13.34 -14.24 0.86
CA LEU A 222 -13.15 -13.51 -0.40
C LEU A 222 -14.50 -13.38 -1.14
N GLU A 223 -15.31 -14.44 -1.22
CA GLU A 223 -16.64 -14.39 -1.84
C GLU A 223 -17.56 -13.40 -1.09
N GLU A 224 -17.53 -13.40 0.24
CA GLU A 224 -18.25 -12.42 1.07
C GLU A 224 -17.79 -10.98 0.75
N THR A 225 -16.47 -10.75 0.66
CA THR A 225 -15.93 -9.45 0.26
C THR A 225 -16.42 -9.03 -1.13
N LEU A 226 -16.41 -9.93 -2.10
CA LEU A 226 -16.89 -9.62 -3.46
C LEU A 226 -18.38 -9.28 -3.48
N ALA A 227 -19.17 -9.93 -2.62
CA ALA A 227 -20.61 -9.62 -2.48
C ALA A 227 -20.85 -8.22 -1.87
N LEU A 228 -19.93 -7.70 -1.05
CA LEU A 228 -20.01 -6.35 -0.49
C LEU A 228 -19.73 -5.24 -1.51
N LEU A 229 -18.88 -5.51 -2.53
CA LEU A 229 -18.38 -4.45 -3.42
C LEU A 229 -19.47 -3.57 -4.06
N PRO A 230 -20.63 -4.09 -4.51
CA PRO A 230 -21.66 -3.26 -5.11
C PRO A 230 -22.34 -2.27 -4.15
N SER A 231 -22.26 -2.51 -2.82
CA SER A 231 -22.86 -1.67 -1.79
C SER A 231 -21.92 -0.59 -1.25
N LEU A 232 -20.63 -0.66 -1.57
CA LEU A 232 -19.64 0.29 -1.07
C LEU A 232 -19.67 1.58 -1.92
N ASP A 233 -19.78 2.72 -1.24
CA ASP A 233 -19.73 4.05 -1.90
C ASP A 233 -18.27 4.46 -2.22
N THR A 234 -17.60 3.61 -2.96
CA THR A 234 -16.24 3.86 -3.48
C THR A 234 -16.04 3.16 -4.81
N ARG A 235 -15.04 3.59 -5.57
CA ARG A 235 -14.65 2.90 -6.79
C ARG A 235 -13.98 1.56 -6.45
N THR A 236 -14.56 0.47 -6.95
CA THR A 236 -14.06 -0.89 -6.72
C THR A 236 -13.45 -1.50 -7.98
N VAL A 237 -12.40 -2.29 -7.80
CA VAL A 237 -11.70 -2.99 -8.90
C VAL A 237 -11.34 -4.40 -8.46
N CYS A 238 -11.79 -5.40 -9.22
CA CYS A 238 -11.24 -6.75 -9.11
C CYS A 238 -9.93 -6.82 -9.90
N ARG A 239 -8.84 -7.10 -9.20
CA ARG A 239 -7.51 -7.27 -9.79
C ARG A 239 -7.21 -8.75 -9.94
N HIS A 240 -6.75 -9.14 -11.12
CA HIS A 240 -6.44 -10.53 -11.42
C HIS A 240 -4.97 -10.70 -11.85
N THR A 241 -4.28 -11.66 -11.23
CA THR A 241 -2.93 -12.06 -11.63
C THR A 241 -3.03 -13.33 -12.45
N LEU A 242 -2.81 -13.21 -13.77
CA LEU A 242 -2.79 -14.37 -14.66
C LEU A 242 -1.54 -15.19 -14.41
N ILE A 243 -1.72 -16.46 -14.03
CA ILE A 243 -0.64 -17.39 -13.78
C ILE A 243 -0.68 -18.44 -14.89
N ARG A 244 0.39 -18.49 -15.70
CA ARG A 244 0.57 -19.59 -16.65
C ARG A 244 1.05 -20.79 -15.88
N HIS A 245 0.26 -21.86 -15.89
CA HIS A 245 0.62 -23.13 -15.28
C HIS A 245 0.52 -24.26 -16.29
N GLU A 246 1.59 -25.02 -16.45
CA GLU A 246 1.66 -26.14 -17.40
C GLU A 246 0.99 -27.42 -16.88
N SER A 247 0.52 -27.41 -15.61
CA SER A 247 -0.11 -28.55 -14.93
C SER A 247 -1.07 -28.10 -13.83
N LEU A 248 -2.20 -27.52 -14.24
CA LEU A 248 -3.38 -27.36 -13.38
C LEU A 248 -4.24 -28.60 -13.45
#